data_8f9b09c0399c5a1a94810b6137218f08
#
_entry.id   8f9b09c0399c5a1a94810b6137218f08
#
_cell.length_a   1.000
_cell.length_b   1.000
_cell.length_c   1.000
_cell.angle_alpha   90.00
_cell.angle_beta   90.00
_cell.angle_gamma   90.00
#
_symmetry.space_group_name_H-M   'P 1'
#
loop_
_entity.id
_entity.type
_entity.pdbx_description
1 polymer ?
#
loop_
_entity_poly.entity_id
_entity_poly.type
_entity_poly.pdbx_seq_one_letter_code
_entity_poly.pdbx_strand_id
1 'polypeptide(L)'
;MKKDKIWIFAGTTEGRLLTRYASQMKMKCCVSTATEYGKSVLGENEGIRVIPGRMDQSKMRAFIRENNIGFAVDATHPFARQVTENICAACEEEKIKYVRCLRERETNDPADHAGETSDGRPISAASVEEAVEYLKKTGGNVLISTGSKELHLYTRIKDYKERCFACLLYTSPSPRD
;
A
#
# COMPACT_ATOMS: atom_id res chain seq x y z
N MET A 1 29.79 3.83 -15.45
CA MET A 1 28.55 3.98 -16.24
C MET A 1 27.65 5.02 -15.57
N LYS A 2 26.99 5.87 -16.34
CA LYS A 2 26.14 6.93 -15.79
C LYS A 2 24.86 6.31 -15.25
N LYS A 3 24.60 6.50 -13.94
CA LYS A 3 23.34 6.09 -13.30
C LYS A 3 22.29 7.16 -13.64
N ASP A 4 21.50 6.94 -14.70
CA ASP A 4 20.57 7.93 -15.24
C ASP A 4 19.10 7.49 -15.30
N LYS A 5 18.81 6.25 -14.87
CA LYS A 5 17.46 5.73 -14.85
C LYS A 5 16.76 5.98 -13.52
N ILE A 6 15.46 6.19 -13.58
CA ILE A 6 14.59 6.34 -12.42
C ILE A 6 13.90 5.00 -12.14
N TRP A 7 13.78 4.65 -10.87
CA TRP A 7 13.03 3.50 -10.41
C TRP A 7 11.85 3.96 -9.54
N ILE A 8 10.63 3.69 -9.98
CA ILE A 8 9.40 4.05 -9.29
C ILE A 8 8.81 2.79 -8.66
N PHE A 9 8.60 2.81 -7.36
CA PHE A 9 7.85 1.78 -6.65
C PHE A 9 6.39 2.21 -6.59
N ALA A 10 5.57 1.65 -7.48
CA ALA A 10 4.17 2.00 -7.61
C ALA A 10 3.28 1.02 -6.82
N GLY A 11 2.25 1.54 -6.20
CA GLY A 11 1.27 0.76 -5.42
C GLY A 11 0.07 1.60 -5.03
N THR A 12 0.11 2.88 -5.39
CA THR A 12 -0.92 3.88 -5.08
C THR A 12 -1.32 4.65 -6.34
N THR A 13 -2.31 5.51 -6.20
CA THR A 13 -2.71 6.46 -7.26
C THR A 13 -1.55 7.37 -7.65
N GLU A 14 -0.78 7.83 -6.68
CA GLU A 14 0.40 8.68 -6.87
C GLU A 14 1.46 7.96 -7.73
N GLY A 15 1.72 6.68 -7.46
CA GLY A 15 2.63 5.86 -8.26
C GLY A 15 2.17 5.72 -9.71
N ARG A 16 0.85 5.58 -9.95
CA ARG A 16 0.30 5.54 -11.32
C ARG A 16 0.43 6.88 -12.04
N LEU A 17 0.16 7.98 -11.36
CA LEU A 17 0.30 9.33 -11.92
C LEU A 17 1.75 9.63 -12.28
N LEU A 18 2.69 9.30 -11.40
CA LEU A 18 4.12 9.45 -11.65
C LEU A 18 4.58 8.61 -12.85
N THR A 19 4.11 7.36 -12.96
CA THR A 19 4.44 6.50 -14.09
C THR A 19 3.94 7.09 -15.41
N ARG A 20 2.68 7.57 -15.44
CA ARG A 20 2.10 8.22 -16.61
C ARG A 20 2.87 9.49 -16.99
N TYR A 21 3.20 10.31 -16.02
CA TYR A 21 3.96 11.54 -16.26
C TYR A 21 5.37 11.22 -16.81
N ALA A 22 6.05 10.23 -16.24
CA ALA A 22 7.36 9.80 -16.73
C ALA A 22 7.30 9.30 -18.19
N SER A 23 6.25 8.57 -18.55
CA SER A 23 6.01 8.13 -19.93
C SER A 23 5.78 9.32 -20.88
N GLN A 24 4.92 10.27 -20.50
CA GLN A 24 4.67 11.48 -21.29
C GLN A 24 5.93 12.30 -21.53
N MET A 25 6.81 12.37 -20.53
CA MET A 25 8.09 13.05 -20.61
C MET A 25 9.19 12.21 -21.28
N LYS A 26 8.85 11.01 -21.80
CA LYS A 26 9.78 10.07 -22.46
C LYS A 26 10.98 9.71 -21.58
N MET A 27 10.77 9.65 -20.27
CA MET A 27 11.83 9.31 -19.33
C MET A 27 12.08 7.79 -19.30
N LYS A 28 13.33 7.38 -19.22
CA LYS A 28 13.70 5.97 -19.06
C LYS A 28 13.48 5.55 -17.60
N CYS A 29 12.38 4.83 -17.34
CA CYS A 29 11.99 4.41 -16.01
C CYS A 29 11.80 2.91 -15.91
N CYS A 30 12.15 2.37 -14.72
CA CYS A 30 11.67 1.08 -14.25
C CYS A 30 10.56 1.32 -13.22
N VAL A 31 9.50 0.52 -13.27
CA VAL A 31 8.38 0.64 -12.33
C VAL A 31 8.11 -0.69 -11.69
N SER A 32 8.24 -0.79 -10.36
CA SER A 32 7.91 -2.01 -9.61
C SER A 32 6.51 -1.96 -9.06
N THR A 33 5.81 -3.09 -9.18
CA THR A 33 4.50 -3.34 -8.57
C THR A 33 4.56 -4.63 -7.75
N ALA A 34 3.79 -4.70 -6.66
CA ALA A 34 3.78 -5.88 -5.80
C ALA A 34 3.12 -7.11 -6.46
N THR A 35 2.28 -6.91 -7.49
CA THR A 35 1.45 -7.94 -8.11
C THR A 35 1.37 -7.78 -9.63
N GLU A 36 1.05 -8.87 -10.35
CA GLU A 36 0.74 -8.83 -11.79
C GLU A 36 -0.48 -7.93 -12.09
N TYR A 37 -1.45 -7.90 -11.20
CA TYR A 37 -2.58 -6.97 -11.31
C TYR A 37 -2.11 -5.50 -11.33
N GLY A 38 -1.16 -5.12 -10.46
CA GLY A 38 -0.56 -3.79 -10.50
C GLY A 38 0.07 -3.47 -11.86
N LYS A 39 0.69 -4.47 -12.50
CA LYS A 39 1.22 -4.34 -13.86
C LYS A 39 0.11 -4.08 -14.89
N SER A 40 -0.99 -4.84 -14.83
CA SER A 40 -2.12 -4.65 -15.76
C SER A 40 -2.79 -3.28 -15.61
N VAL A 41 -2.85 -2.76 -14.38
CA VAL A 41 -3.43 -1.43 -14.09
C VAL A 41 -2.55 -0.29 -14.63
N LEU A 42 -1.23 -0.48 -14.65
CA LEU A 42 -0.31 0.51 -15.24
C LEU A 42 -0.43 0.58 -16.76
N GLY A 43 -0.83 -0.53 -17.40
CA GLY A 43 -0.90 -0.63 -18.85
C GLY A 43 0.46 -0.56 -19.54
N GLU A 44 0.43 -0.50 -20.87
CA GLU A 44 1.62 -0.29 -21.69
C GLU A 44 1.92 1.21 -21.75
N ASN A 45 3.13 1.58 -21.34
CA ASN A 45 3.63 2.94 -21.37
C ASN A 45 4.98 2.95 -22.11
N GLU A 46 5.11 3.78 -23.13
CA GLU A 46 6.34 3.91 -23.90
C GLU A 46 7.52 4.31 -23.00
N GLY A 47 8.64 3.58 -23.12
CA GLY A 47 9.85 3.85 -22.34
C GLY A 47 9.81 3.36 -20.89
N ILE A 48 8.71 2.77 -20.43
CA ILE A 48 8.53 2.26 -19.07
C ILE A 48 8.68 0.74 -19.04
N ARG A 49 9.61 0.24 -18.22
CA ARG A 49 9.74 -1.20 -17.95
C ARG A 49 9.04 -1.54 -16.63
N VAL A 50 7.90 -2.22 -16.69
CA VAL A 50 7.18 -2.67 -15.49
C VAL A 50 7.73 -4.00 -14.99
N ILE A 51 7.97 -4.08 -13.69
CA ILE A 51 8.56 -5.24 -13.00
C ILE A 51 7.58 -5.65 -11.88
N PRO A 52 6.82 -6.71 -12.08
CA PRO A 52 5.93 -7.22 -11.06
C PRO A 52 6.68 -8.09 -10.05
N GLY A 53 6.14 -8.18 -8.84
CA GLY A 53 6.64 -9.04 -7.79
C GLY A 53 7.34 -8.29 -6.67
N ARG A 54 7.45 -8.98 -5.54
CA ARG A 54 8.11 -8.42 -4.35
C ARG A 54 9.61 -8.66 -4.41
N MET A 55 10.38 -7.67 -3.98
CA MET A 55 11.82 -7.76 -3.86
C MET A 55 12.24 -7.52 -2.40
N ASP A 56 13.20 -8.29 -1.94
CA ASP A 56 13.94 -8.00 -0.72
C ASP A 56 15.05 -6.97 -0.99
N GLN A 57 15.68 -6.48 0.06
CA GLN A 57 16.77 -5.50 -0.02
C GLN A 57 17.91 -5.96 -0.95
N SER A 58 18.32 -7.23 -0.87
CA SER A 58 19.43 -7.76 -1.67
C SER A 58 19.12 -7.74 -3.16
N LYS A 59 17.90 -8.16 -3.54
CA LYS A 59 17.41 -8.10 -4.93
C LYS A 59 17.29 -6.67 -5.42
N MET A 60 16.86 -5.74 -4.56
CA MET A 60 16.78 -4.31 -4.90
C MET A 60 18.17 -3.75 -5.19
N ARG A 61 19.17 -4.08 -4.40
CA ARG A 61 20.56 -3.66 -4.62
C ARG A 61 21.13 -4.19 -5.94
N ALA A 62 20.95 -5.49 -6.20
CA ALA A 62 21.37 -6.10 -7.47
C ALA A 62 20.70 -5.37 -8.65
N PHE A 63 19.39 -5.14 -8.56
CA PHE A 63 18.64 -4.44 -9.60
C PHE A 63 19.13 -3.02 -9.86
N ILE A 64 19.44 -2.26 -8.81
CA ILE A 64 20.00 -0.90 -8.90
C ILE A 64 21.31 -0.91 -9.72
N ARG A 65 22.21 -1.86 -9.45
CA ARG A 65 23.49 -1.97 -10.14
C ARG A 65 23.33 -2.38 -11.60
N GLU A 66 22.58 -3.44 -11.84
CA GLU A 66 22.38 -4.03 -13.17
C GLU A 66 21.65 -3.10 -14.14
N ASN A 67 20.74 -2.29 -13.64
CA ASN A 67 19.91 -1.42 -14.46
C ASN A 67 20.35 0.05 -14.48
N ASN A 68 21.48 0.39 -13.86
CA ASN A 68 22.02 1.76 -13.78
C ASN A 68 21.02 2.76 -13.18
N ILE A 69 20.34 2.37 -12.10
CA ILE A 69 19.41 3.22 -11.40
C ILE A 69 20.20 4.31 -10.65
N GLY A 70 19.82 5.57 -10.83
CA GLY A 70 20.42 6.72 -10.16
C GLY A 70 19.48 7.44 -9.21
N PHE A 71 18.19 7.14 -9.30
CA PHE A 71 17.16 7.79 -8.49
C PHE A 71 16.00 6.82 -8.23
N ALA A 72 15.55 6.74 -7.00
CA ALA A 72 14.38 5.92 -6.63
C ALA A 72 13.26 6.79 -6.05
N VAL A 73 12.03 6.50 -6.48
CA VAL A 73 10.81 7.13 -5.97
C VAL A 73 9.94 6.06 -5.33
N ASP A 74 9.72 6.16 -4.03
CA ASP A 74 8.82 5.29 -3.29
C ASP A 74 7.42 5.92 -3.22
N ALA A 75 6.52 5.43 -4.04
CA ALA A 75 5.10 5.74 -4.03
C ALA A 75 4.27 4.52 -3.61
N THR A 76 4.78 3.74 -2.66
CA THR A 76 4.05 2.63 -2.04
C THR A 76 3.06 3.14 -1.01
N HIS A 77 2.13 2.28 -0.61
CA HIS A 77 1.12 2.64 0.40
C HIS A 77 1.79 3.02 1.73
N PRO A 78 1.29 4.04 2.46
CA PRO A 78 1.86 4.46 3.74
C PRO A 78 2.05 3.33 4.76
N PHE A 79 1.19 2.30 4.73
CA PHE A 79 1.28 1.15 5.63
C PHE A 79 2.22 0.03 5.15
N ALA A 80 2.81 0.18 3.99
CA ALA A 80 3.77 -0.80 3.44
C ALA A 80 5.19 -0.56 4.02
N ARG A 81 5.32 -0.57 5.34
CA ARG A 81 6.56 -0.22 6.07
C ARG A 81 7.76 -1.02 5.62
N GLN A 82 7.63 -2.36 5.58
CA GLN A 82 8.72 -3.28 5.24
C GLN A 82 9.35 -2.98 3.86
N VAL A 83 8.52 -2.73 2.84
CA VAL A 83 9.06 -2.43 1.51
C VAL A 83 9.74 -1.06 1.48
N THR A 84 9.21 -0.07 2.19
CA THR A 84 9.83 1.25 2.33
C THR A 84 11.19 1.18 2.99
N GLU A 85 11.32 0.41 4.06
CA GLU A 85 12.59 0.18 4.76
C GLU A 85 13.61 -0.49 3.83
N ASN A 86 13.19 -1.54 3.10
CA ASN A 86 14.04 -2.22 2.13
C ASN A 86 14.51 -1.29 1.00
N ILE A 87 13.63 -0.43 0.47
CA ILE A 87 13.97 0.54 -0.57
C ILE A 87 15.00 1.55 -0.04
N CYS A 88 14.71 2.13 1.13
CA CYS A 88 15.59 3.13 1.75
C CYS A 88 17.00 2.56 1.97
N ALA A 89 17.08 1.40 2.62
CA ALA A 89 18.35 0.73 2.90
C ALA A 89 19.12 0.36 1.61
N ALA A 90 18.43 -0.16 0.59
CA ALA A 90 19.06 -0.49 -0.68
C ALA A 90 19.60 0.76 -1.40
N CYS A 91 18.86 1.88 -1.37
CA CYS A 91 19.28 3.14 -1.97
C CYS A 91 20.48 3.76 -1.25
N GLU A 92 20.51 3.69 0.09
CA GLU A 92 21.59 4.18 0.92
C GLU A 92 22.90 3.41 0.65
N GLU A 93 22.83 2.07 0.66
CA GLU A 93 24.01 1.23 0.38
C GLU A 93 24.54 1.41 -1.05
N GLU A 94 23.68 1.59 -2.03
CA GLU A 94 24.08 1.82 -3.44
C GLU A 94 24.36 3.29 -3.76
N LYS A 95 24.25 4.18 -2.75
CA LYS A 95 24.51 5.63 -2.85
C LYS A 95 23.76 6.29 -3.99
N ILE A 96 22.47 5.98 -4.11
CA ILE A 96 21.54 6.63 -5.03
C ILE A 96 20.55 7.53 -4.28
N LYS A 97 20.02 8.52 -4.97
CA LYS A 97 19.00 9.41 -4.39
C LYS A 97 17.68 8.67 -4.19
N TYR A 98 17.04 8.95 -3.06
CA TYR A 98 15.75 8.39 -2.68
C TYR A 98 14.78 9.51 -2.31
N VAL A 99 13.52 9.39 -2.77
CA VAL A 99 12.42 10.27 -2.38
C VAL A 99 11.19 9.42 -2.11
N ARG A 100 10.50 9.70 -1.03
CA ARG A 100 9.19 9.14 -0.73
C ARG A 100 8.09 10.09 -1.19
N CYS A 101 7.18 9.60 -2.02
CA CYS A 101 5.99 10.31 -2.46
C CYS A 101 4.79 9.82 -1.61
N LEU A 102 4.30 10.68 -0.75
CA LEU A 102 3.11 10.42 0.05
C LEU A 102 1.96 11.27 -0.48
N ARG A 103 0.74 10.74 -0.38
CA ARG A 103 -0.46 11.56 -0.57
C ARG A 103 -0.44 12.66 0.48
N GLU A 104 -0.69 13.87 0.04
CA GLU A 104 -0.99 14.96 0.94
C GLU A 104 -2.19 14.53 1.80
N ARG A 105 -2.01 14.50 3.12
CA ARG A 105 -3.16 14.33 4.00
C ARG A 105 -4.01 15.56 3.78
N GLU A 106 -5.23 15.36 3.33
CA GLU A 106 -6.24 16.40 3.53
C GLU A 106 -6.16 16.75 5.01
N THR A 107 -5.92 18.01 5.30
CA THR A 107 -5.81 18.55 6.67
C THR A 107 -7.18 18.60 7.35
N ASN A 108 -8.04 17.66 7.03
CA ASN A 108 -9.19 17.33 7.82
C ASN A 108 -8.65 16.44 8.94
N ASP A 109 -8.49 17.04 10.09
CA ASP A 109 -8.13 16.35 11.33
C ASP A 109 -8.99 15.08 11.43
N PRO A 110 -8.44 13.88 11.69
CA PRO A 110 -9.25 12.68 11.89
C PRO A 110 -10.32 12.85 12.98
N ALA A 111 -10.21 13.87 13.81
CA ALA A 111 -11.26 14.33 14.71
C ALA A 111 -12.51 14.82 13.99
N ASP A 112 -12.41 15.29 12.72
CA ASP A 112 -13.55 15.88 12.00
C ASP A 112 -14.44 14.86 11.27
N HIS A 113 -13.99 13.61 11.12
CA HIS A 113 -14.75 12.54 10.44
C HIS A 113 -14.88 11.26 11.26
N ALA A 114 -14.76 11.38 12.54
CA ALA A 114 -15.02 10.31 13.47
C ALA A 114 -16.51 10.01 13.52
N GLY A 115 -16.87 8.79 13.13
CA GLY A 115 -18.23 8.30 13.28
C GLY A 115 -18.76 8.61 14.68
N GLU A 116 -19.93 9.22 14.73
CA GLU A 116 -20.53 9.70 15.95
C GLU A 116 -20.77 8.55 16.93
N THR A 117 -20.01 8.55 18.02
CA THR A 117 -20.53 8.06 19.28
C THR A 117 -21.65 9.02 19.70
N SER A 118 -22.49 8.69 20.66
CA SER A 118 -23.46 9.65 21.22
C SER A 118 -22.83 11.02 21.58
N ASP A 119 -21.51 11.13 21.48
CA ASP A 119 -20.67 12.28 21.79
C ASP A 119 -19.78 12.71 20.57
N GLY A 120 -19.99 12.13 19.38
CA GLY A 120 -19.29 12.49 18.14
C GLY A 120 -17.80 12.16 18.04
N ARG A 121 -17.23 11.38 18.98
CA ARG A 121 -15.79 11.07 19.00
C ARG A 121 -15.47 9.64 18.58
N PRO A 122 -14.39 9.39 17.80
CA PRO A 122 -13.96 8.04 17.50
C PRO A 122 -13.46 7.35 18.75
N ILE A 123 -13.78 6.08 18.88
CA ILE A 123 -13.21 5.22 19.91
C ILE A 123 -11.95 4.57 19.33
N SER A 124 -10.83 4.81 19.99
CA SER A 124 -9.57 4.17 19.64
C SER A 124 -9.41 2.88 20.40
N ALA A 125 -9.04 1.80 19.71
CA ALA A 125 -8.68 0.51 20.30
C ALA A 125 -7.25 0.16 19.93
N ALA A 126 -6.47 -0.37 20.87
CA ALA A 126 -5.08 -0.72 20.63
C ALA A 126 -4.93 -2.03 19.83
N SER A 127 -5.98 -2.87 19.78
CA SER A 127 -5.99 -4.11 19.03
C SER A 127 -7.41 -4.46 18.55
N VAL A 128 -7.50 -5.44 17.62
CA VAL A 128 -8.80 -5.98 17.18
C VAL A 128 -9.52 -6.68 18.31
N GLU A 129 -8.81 -7.36 19.22
CA GLU A 129 -9.39 -7.98 20.40
C GLU A 129 -10.10 -6.96 21.28
N GLU A 130 -9.46 -5.83 21.55
CA GLU A 130 -10.05 -4.75 22.34
C GLU A 130 -11.29 -4.17 21.66
N ALA A 131 -11.22 -3.95 20.35
CA ALA A 131 -12.36 -3.49 19.57
C ALA A 131 -13.53 -4.50 19.65
N VAL A 132 -13.27 -5.79 19.55
CA VAL A 132 -14.28 -6.84 19.69
C VAL A 132 -14.92 -6.85 21.08
N GLU A 133 -14.11 -6.72 22.16
CA GLU A 133 -14.65 -6.64 23.52
C GLU A 133 -15.54 -5.40 23.75
N TYR A 134 -15.21 -4.29 23.11
CA TYR A 134 -16.07 -3.12 23.10
C TYR A 134 -17.38 -3.39 22.32
N LEU A 135 -17.27 -3.95 21.10
CA LEU A 135 -18.42 -4.22 20.24
C LEU A 135 -19.41 -5.24 20.80
N LYS A 136 -18.97 -6.16 21.68
CA LYS A 136 -19.85 -7.07 22.42
C LYS A 136 -20.87 -6.34 23.29
N LYS A 137 -20.55 -5.14 23.74
CA LYS A 137 -21.39 -4.31 24.63
C LYS A 137 -22.29 -3.35 23.86
N THR A 138 -22.13 -3.27 22.53
CA THR A 138 -22.90 -2.37 21.65
C THR A 138 -24.00 -3.13 20.91
N GLY A 139 -25.01 -2.39 20.45
CA GLY A 139 -26.03 -2.88 19.51
C GLY A 139 -25.73 -2.48 18.07
N GLY A 140 -26.62 -2.89 17.13
CA GLY A 140 -26.57 -2.51 15.73
C GLY A 140 -25.58 -3.29 14.87
N ASN A 141 -25.46 -2.90 13.60
CA ASN A 141 -24.61 -3.55 12.62
C ASN A 141 -23.16 -3.08 12.71
N VAL A 142 -22.22 -3.96 12.38
CA VAL A 142 -20.78 -3.71 12.41
C VAL A 142 -20.21 -3.91 11.01
N LEU A 143 -19.66 -2.85 10.40
CA LEU A 143 -18.88 -2.96 9.18
C LEU A 143 -17.41 -3.17 9.51
N ILE A 144 -16.86 -4.31 9.09
CA ILE A 144 -15.45 -4.69 9.36
C ILE A 144 -14.61 -4.39 8.12
N SER A 145 -13.62 -3.51 8.24
CA SER A 145 -12.67 -3.15 7.18
C SER A 145 -11.20 -3.41 7.54
N THR A 146 -10.95 -4.16 8.61
CA THR A 146 -9.60 -4.45 9.14
C THR A 146 -8.81 -5.51 8.35
N GLY A 147 -9.40 -6.07 7.28
CA GLY A 147 -8.81 -7.16 6.50
C GLY A 147 -9.15 -8.55 7.03
N SER A 148 -8.66 -9.59 6.35
CA SER A 148 -9.11 -10.99 6.57
C SER A 148 -8.44 -11.71 7.73
N LYS A 149 -7.23 -11.30 8.14
CA LYS A 149 -6.41 -12.07 9.09
C LYS A 149 -7.07 -12.27 10.46
N GLU A 150 -7.79 -11.28 10.94
CA GLU A 150 -8.36 -11.24 12.28
C GLU A 150 -9.88 -11.34 12.31
N LEU A 151 -10.50 -11.65 11.14
CA LEU A 151 -11.96 -11.79 11.03
C LEU A 151 -12.54 -12.83 12.01
N HIS A 152 -11.79 -13.89 12.32
CA HIS A 152 -12.21 -14.91 13.26
C HIS A 152 -12.47 -14.38 14.67
N LEU A 153 -11.88 -13.26 15.06
CA LEU A 153 -12.10 -12.64 16.38
C LEU A 153 -13.52 -12.07 16.50
N TYR A 154 -14.08 -11.57 15.40
CA TYR A 154 -15.42 -11.00 15.40
C TYR A 154 -16.53 -12.06 15.59
N THR A 155 -16.24 -13.35 15.41
CA THR A 155 -17.18 -14.44 15.72
C THR A 155 -17.51 -14.53 17.22
N ARG A 156 -16.76 -13.85 18.08
CA ARG A 156 -17.01 -13.75 19.52
C ARG A 156 -18.15 -12.77 19.87
N ILE A 157 -18.60 -11.97 18.90
CA ILE A 157 -19.73 -11.05 19.05
C ILE A 157 -21.02 -11.88 18.97
N LYS A 158 -21.94 -11.66 19.90
CA LYS A 158 -23.28 -12.30 19.85
C LYS A 158 -23.97 -11.91 18.54
N ASP A 159 -24.61 -12.86 17.91
CA ASP A 159 -25.35 -12.68 16.65
C ASP A 159 -24.46 -12.11 15.51
N TYR A 160 -23.17 -12.49 15.49
CA TYR A 160 -22.19 -11.94 14.54
C TYR A 160 -22.58 -12.20 13.07
N LYS A 161 -23.30 -13.29 12.78
CA LYS A 161 -23.72 -13.61 11.41
C LYS A 161 -24.71 -12.62 10.84
N GLU A 162 -25.55 -12.06 11.71
CA GLU A 162 -26.56 -11.07 11.35
C GLU A 162 -26.04 -9.64 11.48
N ARG A 163 -25.10 -9.40 12.40
CA ARG A 163 -24.60 -8.07 12.74
C ARG A 163 -23.32 -7.66 12.02
N CYS A 164 -22.44 -8.63 11.69
CA CYS A 164 -21.11 -8.30 11.18
C CYS A 164 -21.01 -8.47 9.67
N PHE A 165 -20.63 -7.39 8.99
CA PHE A 165 -20.43 -7.32 7.55
C PHE A 165 -18.97 -7.05 7.25
N ALA A 166 -18.25 -8.04 6.67
CA ALA A 166 -16.85 -7.89 6.33
C ALA A 166 -16.68 -7.30 4.93
N CYS A 167 -15.99 -6.16 4.85
CA CYS A 167 -15.56 -5.58 3.58
C CYS A 167 -14.21 -6.19 3.19
N LEU A 168 -14.22 -7.10 2.21
CA LEU A 168 -13.02 -7.73 1.67
C LEU A 168 -12.82 -7.28 0.23
N LEU A 169 -11.61 -6.77 -0.06
CA LEU A 169 -11.21 -6.50 -1.42
C LEU A 169 -10.72 -7.81 -2.06
N TYR A 170 -11.55 -8.43 -2.87
CA TYR A 170 -11.15 -9.53 -3.73
C TYR A 170 -10.46 -8.96 -4.98
N THR A 171 -9.14 -9.09 -5.05
CA THR A 171 -8.34 -8.61 -6.18
C THR A 171 -8.02 -9.68 -7.20
N SER A 172 -8.83 -10.65 -7.39
CA SER A 172 -8.84 -11.76 -8.37
C SER A 172 -9.01 -13.13 -7.71
N PRO A 173 -9.62 -14.11 -8.40
CA PRO A 173 -9.58 -15.50 -7.96
C PRO A 173 -8.12 -15.93 -7.86
N SER A 174 -7.80 -16.62 -6.77
CA SER A 174 -6.49 -17.24 -6.60
C SER A 174 -6.28 -18.26 -7.73
N PRO A 175 -5.09 -18.32 -8.37
CA PRO A 175 -4.80 -19.36 -9.37
C PRO A 175 -4.76 -20.77 -8.78
N ARG A 176 -5.21 -20.96 -7.56
CA ARG A 176 -5.25 -22.25 -6.81
C ARG A 176 -6.65 -22.70 -6.41
N ASP A 177 -7.69 -22.03 -6.89
CA ASP A 177 -9.06 -22.51 -6.76
C ASP A 177 -9.51 -23.24 -8.01
#